data_b6b2290f4d7bfea56adc9e30c71abadb
#
_entry.id   b6b2290f4d7bfea56adc9e30c71abadb
#
_cell.length_a   1.000
_cell.length_b   1.000
_cell.length_c   1.000
_cell.angle_alpha   90.00
_cell.angle_beta   90.00
_cell.angle_gamma   90.00
#
_symmetry.space_group_name_H-M   'P 1'
#
loop_
_entity.id
_entity.type
_entity.pdbx_description
1 polymer ?
#
loop_
_entity_poly.entity_id
_entity_poly.type
_entity_poly.pdbx_seq_one_letter_code
_entity_poly.pdbx_strand_id
1 'polypeptide(L)'
;MAVSIEVSQEIDRPVPIVFKFYADDHVRNHPRWDPDIELWRTSEEPIGLGTIIQRRNSHGDTPVEGTMEVVEYEPNQAFGVVILDWPMEIRGRTTFEEVSEGRTRLTVVAEMPIDESMKERIIGLMQRSVRNIKEFVEAET
;
A
#
# COMPACT_ATOMS: atom_id res chain seq x y z
N MET A 1 12.49 1.13 -18.18
CA MET A 1 11.68 2.35 -17.97
C MET A 1 10.53 2.02 -17.02
N ALA A 2 10.27 2.86 -16.03
CA ALA A 2 9.20 2.59 -15.07
C ALA A 2 7.85 3.05 -15.61
N VAL A 3 6.81 2.27 -15.32
CA VAL A 3 5.42 2.63 -15.59
C VAL A 3 4.84 3.16 -14.29
N SER A 4 4.17 4.31 -14.35
CA SER A 4 3.51 4.93 -13.20
C SER A 4 2.02 4.66 -13.26
N ILE A 5 1.46 4.19 -12.14
CA ILE A 5 0.04 3.87 -12.02
C ILE A 5 -0.51 4.62 -10.81
N GLU A 6 -1.67 5.25 -10.99
CA GLU A 6 -2.35 5.97 -9.91
C GLU A 6 -3.78 5.48 -9.79
N VAL A 7 -4.18 5.15 -8.57
CA VAL A 7 -5.57 4.84 -8.23
C VAL A 7 -5.96 5.61 -6.97
N SER A 8 -7.25 5.90 -6.81
CA SER A 8 -7.75 6.58 -5.62
C SER A 8 -9.08 6.00 -5.18
N GLN A 9 -9.41 6.23 -3.91
CA GLN A 9 -10.65 5.76 -3.30
C GLN A 9 -11.06 6.74 -2.21
N GLU A 10 -12.34 7.13 -2.20
CA GLU A 10 -12.87 7.89 -1.09
C GLU A 10 -13.39 6.92 -0.03
N ILE A 11 -13.09 7.24 1.23
CA ILE A 11 -13.40 6.42 2.39
C ILE A 11 -14.17 7.29 3.37
N ASP A 12 -15.33 6.81 3.84
CA ASP A 12 -16.22 7.56 4.71
C ASP A 12 -15.77 7.48 6.17
N ARG A 13 -14.51 7.87 6.43
CA ARG A 13 -13.87 7.94 7.75
C ARG A 13 -12.83 9.06 7.74
N PRO A 14 -12.53 9.66 8.91
CA PRO A 14 -11.53 10.73 8.98
C PRO A 14 -10.11 10.23 8.72
N VAL A 15 -9.25 11.13 8.27
CA VAL A 15 -7.87 10.82 7.88
C VAL A 15 -7.09 10.05 8.96
N PRO A 16 -7.12 10.42 10.25
CA PRO A 16 -6.35 9.68 11.25
C PRO A 16 -6.70 8.19 11.34
N ILE A 17 -7.96 7.86 11.14
CA ILE A 17 -8.43 6.46 11.17
C ILE A 17 -7.91 5.71 9.95
N VAL A 18 -8.02 6.32 8.78
CA VAL A 18 -7.55 5.72 7.52
C VAL A 18 -6.03 5.55 7.53
N PHE A 19 -5.32 6.58 7.99
CA PHE A 19 -3.85 6.54 8.06
C PHE A 19 -3.36 5.44 9.00
N LYS A 20 -3.96 5.34 10.20
CA LYS A 20 -3.59 4.30 11.15
C LYS A 20 -3.79 2.90 10.55
N PHE A 21 -4.92 2.66 9.95
CA PHE A 21 -5.22 1.37 9.32
C PHE A 21 -4.21 1.02 8.23
N TYR A 22 -3.90 1.99 7.38
CA TYR A 22 -3.03 1.79 6.22
C TYR A 22 -1.55 1.75 6.59
N ALA A 23 -1.09 2.76 7.32
CA ALA A 23 0.34 2.95 7.58
C ALA A 23 0.81 2.32 8.88
N ASP A 24 0.19 2.68 10.01
CA ASP A 24 0.64 2.20 11.32
C ASP A 24 0.45 0.69 11.44
N ASP A 25 -0.67 0.18 10.95
CA ASP A 25 -1.01 -1.24 11.02
C ASP A 25 -0.76 -1.96 9.68
N HIS A 26 0.17 -1.47 8.89
CA HIS A 26 0.43 -1.94 7.53
C HIS A 26 0.74 -3.43 7.46
N VAL A 27 1.59 -3.93 8.33
CA VAL A 27 1.98 -5.34 8.34
C VAL A 27 0.78 -6.25 8.60
N ARG A 28 -0.10 -5.83 9.51
CA ARG A 28 -1.31 -6.59 9.83
C ARG A 28 -2.33 -6.52 8.70
N ASN A 29 -2.49 -5.35 8.09
CA ASN A 29 -3.64 -5.08 7.22
C ASN A 29 -3.37 -5.28 5.74
N HIS A 30 -2.14 -5.05 5.25
CA HIS A 30 -1.85 -5.19 3.82
C HIS A 30 -2.24 -6.57 3.28
N PRO A 31 -1.90 -7.69 3.94
CA PRO A 31 -2.33 -9.00 3.46
C PRO A 31 -3.84 -9.20 3.44
N ARG A 32 -4.59 -8.37 4.14
CA ARG A 32 -6.06 -8.45 4.17
C ARG A 32 -6.66 -7.83 2.91
N TRP A 33 -6.13 -6.73 2.43
CA TRP A 33 -6.64 -6.12 1.20
C TRP A 33 -5.97 -6.67 -0.06
N ASP A 34 -4.85 -7.38 0.10
CA ASP A 34 -4.18 -8.09 -0.99
C ASP A 34 -3.69 -9.45 -0.47
N PRO A 35 -4.54 -10.50 -0.58
CA PRO A 35 -4.21 -11.81 0.00
C PRO A 35 -3.01 -12.52 -0.62
N ASP A 36 -2.52 -12.06 -1.78
CA ASP A 36 -1.33 -12.63 -2.41
C ASP A 36 -0.03 -12.07 -1.84
N ILE A 37 -0.13 -11.16 -0.88
CA ILE A 37 1.01 -10.57 -0.19
C ILE A 37 1.04 -11.05 1.25
N GLU A 38 2.23 -11.49 1.69
CA GLU A 38 2.51 -11.80 3.10
C GLU A 38 3.56 -10.82 3.59
N LEU A 39 3.38 -10.29 4.79
CA LEU A 39 4.32 -9.36 5.42
C LEU A 39 4.63 -9.84 6.84
N TRP A 40 5.90 -9.69 7.25
CA TRP A 40 6.29 -9.93 8.64
C TRP A 40 7.47 -9.06 9.01
N ARG A 41 7.71 -8.92 10.30
CA ARG A 41 8.78 -8.08 10.83
C ARG A 41 9.62 -8.86 11.83
N THR A 42 10.90 -8.49 11.90
CA THR A 42 11.82 -9.01 12.90
C THR A 42 11.91 -8.08 14.12
N SER A 43 11.24 -6.93 14.09
CA SER A 43 11.24 -5.94 15.15
C SER A 43 9.80 -5.64 15.58
N GLU A 44 9.60 -5.33 16.86
CA GLU A 44 8.29 -4.95 17.40
C GLU A 44 8.10 -3.43 17.50
N GLU A 45 9.09 -2.66 17.04
CA GLU A 45 8.99 -1.20 17.07
C GLU A 45 7.84 -0.71 16.17
N PRO A 46 7.21 0.42 16.51
CA PRO A 46 6.19 0.99 15.63
C PRO A 46 6.74 1.28 14.23
N ILE A 47 5.88 1.17 13.23
CA ILE A 47 6.27 1.51 11.86
C ILE A 47 6.54 3.01 11.77
N GLY A 48 7.63 3.36 11.11
CA GLY A 48 8.04 4.73 10.88
C GLY A 48 9.10 4.79 9.79
N LEU A 49 9.68 5.97 9.59
CA LEU A 49 10.72 6.16 8.58
C LEU A 49 11.88 5.20 8.84
N GLY A 50 12.32 4.49 7.80
CA GLY A 50 13.42 3.54 7.87
C GLY A 50 13.02 2.13 8.28
N THR A 51 11.78 1.89 8.64
CA THR A 51 11.31 0.54 8.97
C THR A 51 11.45 -0.38 7.77
N ILE A 52 11.99 -1.58 8.02
CA ILE A 52 12.12 -2.62 6.99
C ILE A 52 11.17 -3.77 7.33
N ILE A 53 10.36 -4.15 6.34
CA ILE A 53 9.35 -5.19 6.45
C ILE A 53 9.74 -6.31 5.48
N GLN A 54 9.66 -7.56 5.93
CA GLN A 54 9.86 -8.71 5.06
C GLN A 54 8.58 -8.99 4.28
N ARG A 55 8.74 -9.41 3.02
CA ARG A 55 7.63 -9.50 2.09
C ARG A 55 7.72 -10.76 1.24
N ARG A 56 6.57 -11.39 0.98
CA ARG A 56 6.43 -12.46 0.01
C ARG A 56 5.27 -12.13 -0.91
N ASN A 57 5.54 -12.14 -2.20
CA ASN A 57 4.59 -11.81 -3.25
C ASN A 57 4.26 -13.05 -4.07
N SER A 58 2.99 -13.45 -4.06
CA SER A 58 2.50 -14.63 -4.77
C SER A 58 1.55 -14.27 -5.92
N HIS A 59 1.65 -13.05 -6.47
CA HIS A 59 0.84 -12.64 -7.62
C HIS A 59 1.23 -13.38 -8.90
N GLY A 60 2.50 -13.77 -9.04
CA GLY A 60 2.98 -14.50 -10.20
C GLY A 60 2.94 -16.01 -9.99
N ASP A 61 3.45 -16.74 -10.99
CA ASP A 61 3.46 -18.22 -10.94
C ASP A 61 4.40 -18.76 -9.87
N THR A 62 5.46 -18.01 -9.56
CA THR A 62 6.42 -18.38 -8.53
C THR A 62 6.46 -17.31 -7.46
N PRO A 63 6.31 -17.68 -6.17
CA PRO A 63 6.43 -16.69 -5.10
C PRO A 63 7.80 -16.03 -5.08
N VAL A 64 7.82 -14.72 -4.83
CA VAL A 64 9.05 -13.92 -4.74
C VAL A 64 9.14 -13.36 -3.34
N GLU A 65 10.30 -13.54 -2.68
CA GLU A 65 10.55 -12.94 -1.37
C GLU A 65 11.39 -11.69 -1.55
N GLY A 66 11.08 -10.68 -0.75
CA GLY A 66 11.76 -9.41 -0.82
C GLY A 66 11.57 -8.59 0.43
N THR A 67 11.78 -7.28 0.30
CA THR A 67 11.67 -6.35 1.41
C THR A 67 10.84 -5.13 1.00
N MET A 68 10.31 -4.47 2.01
CA MET A 68 9.64 -3.19 1.87
C MET A 68 10.24 -2.24 2.89
N GLU A 69 10.81 -1.14 2.42
CA GLU A 69 11.37 -0.12 3.31
C GLU A 69 10.47 1.11 3.30
N VAL A 70 10.15 1.62 4.49
CA VAL A 70 9.39 2.86 4.63
C VAL A 70 10.35 4.03 4.42
N VAL A 71 10.16 4.77 3.33
CA VAL A 71 11.03 5.89 2.95
C VAL A 71 10.35 7.25 3.14
N GLU A 72 9.06 7.25 3.42
CA GLU A 72 8.30 8.46 3.75
C GLU A 72 7.24 8.10 4.78
N TYR A 73 7.21 8.86 5.87
CA TYR A 73 6.22 8.67 6.93
C TYR A 73 5.84 10.04 7.47
N GLU A 74 4.76 10.61 6.94
CA GLU A 74 4.20 11.88 7.38
C GLU A 74 2.82 11.62 7.97
N PRO A 75 2.66 11.61 9.29
CA PRO A 75 1.38 11.26 9.92
C PRO A 75 0.20 12.00 9.31
N ASN A 76 -0.83 11.25 8.93
CA ASN A 76 -2.06 11.76 8.34
C ASN A 76 -1.88 12.45 6.97
N GLN A 77 -0.73 12.31 6.33
CA GLN A 77 -0.45 12.95 5.04
C GLN A 77 0.07 11.99 3.99
N ALA A 78 1.14 11.26 4.29
CA ALA A 78 1.79 10.41 3.28
C ALA A 78 2.52 9.23 3.89
N PHE A 79 2.52 8.14 3.14
CA PHE A 79 3.25 6.92 3.48
C PHE A 79 3.89 6.40 2.19
N GLY A 80 5.22 6.36 2.15
CA GLY A 80 5.97 5.95 0.98
C GLY A 80 6.85 4.76 1.27
N VAL A 81 6.96 3.85 0.29
CA VAL A 81 7.75 2.63 0.43
C VAL A 81 8.56 2.35 -0.83
N VAL A 82 9.69 1.68 -0.64
CA VAL A 82 10.44 1.06 -1.72
C VAL A 82 10.36 -0.44 -1.51
N ILE A 83 9.84 -1.14 -2.50
CA ILE A 83 9.67 -2.59 -2.46
C ILE A 83 10.71 -3.23 -3.36
N LEU A 84 11.44 -4.20 -2.83
CA LEU A 84 12.35 -5.01 -3.61
C LEU A 84 11.79 -6.43 -3.66
N ASP A 85 11.04 -6.70 -4.73
CA ASP A 85 10.59 -8.07 -5.08
C ASP A 85 11.58 -8.55 -6.14
N TRP A 86 12.72 -9.06 -5.69
CA TRP A 86 13.89 -9.31 -6.52
C TRP A 86 13.53 -10.01 -7.84
N PRO A 87 14.01 -9.53 -9.00
CA PRO A 87 14.88 -8.34 -9.20
C PRO A 87 14.14 -7.02 -9.40
N MET A 88 12.84 -6.97 -9.14
CA MET A 88 11.99 -5.81 -9.41
C MET A 88 12.02 -4.81 -8.25
N GLU A 89 12.24 -3.54 -8.55
CA GLU A 89 12.09 -2.45 -7.58
C GLU A 89 10.79 -1.70 -7.88
N ILE A 90 9.94 -1.62 -6.87
CA ILE A 90 8.66 -0.91 -6.96
C ILE A 90 8.68 0.24 -5.95
N ARG A 91 8.28 1.44 -6.39
CA ARG A 91 8.16 2.59 -5.51
C ARG A 91 6.68 2.92 -5.36
N GLY A 92 6.20 2.95 -4.13
CA GLY A 92 4.82 3.26 -3.83
C GLY A 92 4.71 4.46 -2.93
N ARG A 93 3.73 5.35 -3.21
CA ARG A 93 3.44 6.50 -2.35
C ARG A 93 1.93 6.61 -2.20
N THR A 94 1.49 6.62 -0.95
CA THR A 94 0.08 6.79 -0.63
C THR A 94 -0.12 8.11 0.09
N THR A 95 -1.07 8.91 -0.38
CA THR A 95 -1.42 10.18 0.24
C THR A 95 -2.84 10.12 0.77
N PHE A 96 -3.09 10.95 1.80
CA PHE A 96 -4.35 10.99 2.54
C PHE A 96 -4.82 12.42 2.57
N GLU A 97 -5.99 12.70 1.99
CA GLU A 97 -6.53 14.04 1.89
C GLU A 97 -7.96 14.08 2.46
N GLU A 98 -8.22 15.02 3.35
CA GLU A 98 -9.57 15.27 3.81
C GLU A 98 -10.35 16.01 2.71
N VAL A 99 -11.37 15.35 2.15
CA VAL A 99 -12.19 15.95 1.07
C VAL A 99 -13.47 16.58 1.59
N SER A 100 -13.91 16.15 2.76
CA SER A 100 -15.01 16.74 3.50
C SER A 100 -14.93 16.24 4.93
N GLU A 101 -15.73 16.79 5.84
CA GLU A 101 -15.71 16.39 7.24
C GLU A 101 -15.94 14.88 7.37
N GLY A 102 -14.97 14.18 7.97
CA GLY A 102 -15.08 12.74 8.20
C GLY A 102 -14.91 11.89 6.95
N ARG A 103 -14.36 12.45 5.87
CA ARG A 103 -14.19 11.73 4.60
C ARG A 103 -12.78 11.94 4.05
N THR A 104 -12.14 10.86 3.66
CA THR A 104 -10.75 10.84 3.18
C THR A 104 -10.69 10.36 1.74
N ARG A 105 -9.87 11.03 0.93
CA ARG A 105 -9.42 10.45 -0.35
C ARG A 105 -8.05 9.85 -0.13
N LEU A 106 -7.95 8.55 -0.38
CA LEU A 106 -6.70 7.81 -0.37
C LEU A 106 -6.25 7.66 -1.81
N THR A 107 -5.03 8.09 -2.12
CA THR A 107 -4.45 7.98 -3.46
C THR A 107 -3.16 7.19 -3.39
N VAL A 108 -3.05 6.15 -4.22
CA VAL A 108 -1.85 5.32 -4.30
C VAL A 108 -1.22 5.52 -5.67
N VAL A 109 0.06 5.92 -5.69
CA VAL A 109 0.86 6.00 -6.90
C VAL A 109 1.96 4.96 -6.80
N ALA A 110 2.08 4.10 -7.80
CA ALA A 110 3.11 3.08 -7.87
C ALA A 110 3.91 3.22 -9.15
N GLU A 111 5.23 3.15 -9.01
CA GLU A 111 6.16 3.12 -10.15
C GLU A 111 6.82 1.74 -10.17
N MET A 112 6.73 1.05 -11.30
CA MET A 112 7.26 -0.30 -11.43
C MET A 112 7.81 -0.57 -12.82
N PRO A 113 8.87 -1.42 -12.94
CA PRO A 113 9.49 -1.71 -14.22
C PRO A 113 8.74 -2.84 -14.95
N ILE A 114 7.52 -2.56 -15.36
CA ILE A 114 6.67 -3.51 -16.07
C ILE A 114 6.46 -3.08 -17.52
N ASP A 115 6.03 -4.02 -18.37
CA ASP A 115 5.59 -3.72 -19.72
C ASP A 115 4.29 -2.92 -19.69
N GLU A 116 4.13 -2.00 -20.65
CA GLU A 116 2.86 -1.28 -20.82
C GLU A 116 1.67 -2.23 -20.99
N SER A 117 1.91 -3.40 -21.59
CA SER A 117 0.86 -4.42 -21.76
C SER A 117 0.30 -4.95 -20.44
N MET A 118 1.04 -4.82 -19.35
CA MET A 118 0.61 -5.26 -18.01
C MET A 118 -0.12 -4.18 -17.23
N LYS A 119 -0.08 -2.94 -17.70
CA LYS A 119 -0.56 -1.79 -16.95
C LYS A 119 -2.03 -1.92 -16.53
N GLU A 120 -2.91 -2.28 -17.46
CA GLU A 120 -4.34 -2.39 -17.15
C GLU A 120 -4.64 -3.47 -16.11
N ARG A 121 -3.92 -4.60 -16.18
CA ARG A 121 -4.07 -5.67 -15.18
C ARG A 121 -3.68 -5.17 -13.79
N ILE A 122 -2.57 -4.45 -13.70
CA ILE A 122 -2.07 -3.93 -12.43
C ILE A 122 -3.01 -2.85 -11.88
N ILE A 123 -3.52 -1.97 -12.76
CA ILE A 123 -4.54 -0.98 -12.37
C ILE A 123 -5.74 -1.68 -11.73
N GLY A 124 -6.24 -2.74 -12.36
CA GLY A 124 -7.38 -3.51 -11.83
C GLY A 124 -7.10 -4.09 -10.45
N LEU A 125 -5.90 -4.64 -10.24
CA LEU A 125 -5.47 -5.17 -8.95
C LEU A 125 -5.41 -4.07 -7.89
N MET A 126 -4.84 -2.90 -8.25
CA MET A 126 -4.73 -1.78 -7.33
C MET A 126 -6.10 -1.17 -6.99
N GLN A 127 -6.99 -1.07 -7.98
CA GLN A 127 -8.36 -0.59 -7.74
C GLN A 127 -9.12 -1.51 -6.79
N ARG A 128 -8.93 -2.82 -6.93
CA ARG A 128 -9.54 -3.78 -6.02
C ARG A 128 -8.97 -3.63 -4.60
N SER A 129 -7.66 -3.44 -4.49
CA SER A 129 -7.02 -3.24 -3.19
C SER A 129 -7.55 -2.01 -2.47
N VAL A 130 -7.65 -0.86 -3.14
CA VAL A 130 -8.16 0.35 -2.48
C VAL A 130 -9.64 0.23 -2.12
N ARG A 131 -10.43 -0.49 -2.91
CA ARG A 131 -11.81 -0.79 -2.56
C ARG A 131 -11.90 -1.68 -1.32
N ASN A 132 -11.04 -2.68 -1.22
CA ASN A 132 -10.97 -3.54 -0.05
C ASN A 132 -10.57 -2.74 1.19
N ILE A 133 -9.62 -1.82 1.06
CA ILE A 133 -9.24 -0.92 2.15
C ILE A 133 -10.46 -0.15 2.65
N LYS A 134 -11.23 0.45 1.73
CA LYS A 134 -12.45 1.16 2.08
C LYS A 134 -13.41 0.27 2.88
N GLU A 135 -13.68 -0.93 2.38
CA GLU A 135 -14.61 -1.84 3.03
C GLU A 135 -14.15 -2.24 4.43
N PHE A 136 -12.87 -2.57 4.60
CA PHE A 136 -12.35 -2.94 5.92
C PHE A 136 -12.36 -1.77 6.90
N VAL A 137 -11.93 -0.59 6.46
CA VAL A 137 -11.90 0.59 7.34
C VAL A 137 -13.31 0.95 7.79
N GLU A 138 -14.27 0.99 6.88
CA GLU A 138 -15.64 1.37 7.22
C GLU A 138 -16.34 0.31 8.08
N ALA A 139 -16.01 -0.95 7.89
CA ALA A 139 -16.60 -2.03 8.68
C ALA A 139 -16.04 -2.13 10.10
N GLU A 140 -14.78 -1.71 10.30
CA GLU A 140 -14.07 -1.90 11.58
C GLU A 140 -14.01 -0.64 12.44
N THR A 141 -14.54 0.45 11.95
CA THR A 141 -14.55 1.73 12.68
C THR A 141 -15.97 2.38 12.67
#